data_28319c627219284477c0f7f7577780a3
#
_entry.id   28319c627219284477c0f7f7577780a3
#
_cell.length_a   1.000
_cell.length_b   1.000
_cell.length_c   1.000
_cell.angle_alpha   90.00
_cell.angle_beta   90.00
_cell.angle_gamma   90.00
#
_symmetry.space_group_name_H-M   'P 1'
#
loop_
_entity.id
_entity.type
_entity.pdbx_description
1 polymer ?
#
loop_
_entity_poly.entity_id
_entity_poly.type
_entity_poly.pdbx_seq_one_letter_code
_entity_poly.pdbx_strand_id
1 'polypeptide(L)'
;MKDLFYIHNTSIVDENVKIGKGTKIWHWCHISKNAKIGKNCVLGQNVFIGENVKIGNNVKIQNNVSVYSGVKIKNDVFIGPSVVFTNIKYPRSLVNQKKSFVITVIEIGATIGANSTIVCGIKIGKHSLIGAGSVVTKNVRNKSLVYGNPAIHKKFLIK
;
A
#
# COMPACT_ATOMS: atom_id res chain seq x y z
N MET A 1 -23.84 -20.45 -1.38
CA MET A 1 -23.05 -19.65 -2.33
C MET A 1 -21.62 -19.64 -1.79
N LYS A 2 -20.63 -20.13 -2.55
CA LYS A 2 -19.22 -20.02 -2.12
C LYS A 2 -18.88 -18.55 -2.00
N ASP A 3 -18.33 -18.13 -0.85
CA ASP A 3 -17.89 -16.76 -0.65
C ASP A 3 -16.95 -16.37 -1.77
N LEU A 4 -17.21 -15.22 -2.37
CA LEU A 4 -16.42 -14.71 -3.49
C LEU A 4 -15.01 -14.31 -3.06
N PHE A 5 -14.77 -14.16 -1.75
CA PHE A 5 -13.51 -13.77 -1.11
C PHE A 5 -13.40 -14.44 0.27
N TYR A 6 -12.21 -14.44 0.85
CA TYR A 6 -11.94 -14.98 2.18
C TYR A 6 -11.55 -13.87 3.15
N ILE A 7 -12.15 -13.85 4.33
CA ILE A 7 -11.77 -12.98 5.44
C ILE A 7 -11.63 -13.86 6.69
N HIS A 8 -10.47 -13.82 7.33
CA HIS A 8 -10.27 -14.49 8.59
C HIS A 8 -11.15 -13.87 9.68
N ASN A 9 -11.72 -14.69 10.56
CA ASN A 9 -12.71 -14.27 11.57
C ASN A 9 -12.18 -13.27 12.63
N THR A 10 -10.85 -13.15 12.78
CA THR A 10 -10.22 -12.15 13.64
C THR A 10 -10.08 -10.78 13.01
N SER A 11 -10.44 -10.62 11.73
CA SER A 11 -10.30 -9.36 11.00
C SER A 11 -11.58 -8.55 11.09
N ILE A 12 -11.41 -7.22 11.15
CA ILE A 12 -12.50 -6.25 11.21
C ILE A 12 -12.65 -5.59 9.84
N VAL A 13 -13.86 -5.57 9.33
CA VAL A 13 -14.20 -4.89 8.07
C VAL A 13 -15.35 -3.93 8.35
N ASP A 14 -15.08 -2.64 8.17
CA ASP A 14 -16.05 -1.59 8.42
C ASP A 14 -17.12 -1.53 7.31
N GLU A 15 -18.07 -0.63 7.48
CA GLU A 15 -19.18 -0.42 6.56
C GLU A 15 -18.74 0.03 5.16
N ASN A 16 -19.52 -0.30 4.14
CA ASN A 16 -19.34 0.10 2.74
C ASN A 16 -18.00 -0.32 2.09
N VAL A 17 -17.25 -1.24 2.70
CA VAL A 17 -16.05 -1.82 2.10
C VAL A 17 -16.46 -2.70 0.91
N LYS A 18 -15.72 -2.60 -0.21
CA LYS A 18 -15.90 -3.44 -1.38
C LYS A 18 -14.69 -4.32 -1.58
N ILE A 19 -14.90 -5.64 -1.65
CA ILE A 19 -13.84 -6.65 -1.80
C ILE A 19 -14.13 -7.47 -3.05
N GLY A 20 -13.15 -7.53 -3.95
CA GLY A 20 -13.26 -8.28 -5.20
C GLY A 20 -13.08 -9.79 -5.03
N LYS A 21 -13.64 -10.54 -5.98
CA LYS A 21 -13.57 -12.01 -6.03
C LYS A 21 -12.13 -12.51 -5.92
N GLY A 22 -11.92 -13.61 -5.19
CA GLY A 22 -10.62 -14.28 -5.03
C GLY A 22 -9.66 -13.59 -4.06
N THR A 23 -10.05 -12.46 -3.47
CA THR A 23 -9.23 -11.76 -2.47
C THR A 23 -9.23 -12.50 -1.15
N LYS A 24 -8.06 -12.55 -0.48
CA LYS A 24 -7.87 -13.19 0.83
C LYS A 24 -7.35 -12.16 1.83
N ILE A 25 -8.02 -12.05 2.98
CA ILE A 25 -7.65 -11.19 4.10
C ILE A 25 -7.36 -12.10 5.29
N TRP A 26 -6.11 -12.05 5.75
CA TRP A 26 -5.62 -12.91 6.83
C TRP A 26 -5.90 -12.31 8.20
N HIS A 27 -5.29 -12.86 9.24
CA HIS A 27 -5.56 -12.60 10.65
C HIS A 27 -5.35 -11.12 11.02
N TRP A 28 -6.20 -10.61 11.92
CA TRP A 28 -6.09 -9.32 12.60
C TRP A 28 -5.94 -8.11 11.66
N CYS A 29 -6.48 -8.19 10.47
CA CYS A 29 -6.56 -7.04 9.59
C CYS A 29 -7.69 -6.10 10.01
N HIS A 30 -7.52 -4.80 9.74
CA HIS A 30 -8.60 -3.84 9.85
C HIS A 30 -8.77 -3.09 8.52
N ILE A 31 -9.91 -3.22 7.93
CA ILE A 31 -10.26 -2.58 6.66
C ILE A 31 -11.29 -1.49 6.96
N SER A 32 -10.86 -0.23 6.90
CA SER A 32 -11.71 0.90 7.25
C SER A 32 -12.76 1.23 6.18
N LYS A 33 -13.77 1.96 6.61
CA LYS A 33 -14.96 2.29 5.82
C LYS A 33 -14.66 2.83 4.42
N ASN A 34 -15.52 2.49 3.48
CA ASN A 34 -15.46 2.91 2.08
C ASN A 34 -14.21 2.45 1.30
N ALA A 35 -13.32 1.65 1.89
CA ALA A 35 -12.16 1.10 1.18
C ALA A 35 -12.63 0.20 0.02
N LYS A 36 -11.86 0.19 -1.07
CA LYS A 36 -12.14 -0.65 -2.25
C LYS A 36 -10.91 -1.49 -2.56
N ILE A 37 -11.06 -2.80 -2.48
CA ILE A 37 -10.01 -3.80 -2.76
C ILE A 37 -10.43 -4.58 -4.00
N GLY A 38 -9.55 -4.66 -4.98
CA GLY A 38 -9.79 -5.37 -6.22
C GLY A 38 -9.85 -6.88 -6.07
N LYS A 39 -9.79 -7.58 -7.21
CA LYS A 39 -9.86 -9.06 -7.30
C LYS A 39 -8.48 -9.67 -7.05
N ASN A 40 -8.48 -10.94 -6.55
CA ASN A 40 -7.28 -11.77 -6.38
C ASN A 40 -6.16 -11.11 -5.55
N CYS A 41 -6.52 -10.24 -4.60
CA CYS A 41 -5.56 -9.64 -3.69
C CYS A 41 -5.26 -10.57 -2.51
N VAL A 42 -4.11 -10.38 -1.90
CA VAL A 42 -3.74 -11.05 -0.65
C VAL A 42 -3.27 -10.00 0.35
N LEU A 43 -3.97 -9.88 1.46
CA LEU A 43 -3.58 -9.05 2.59
C LEU A 43 -3.09 -9.98 3.70
N GLY A 44 -1.82 -9.86 4.04
CA GLY A 44 -1.17 -10.62 5.09
C GLY A 44 -1.70 -10.25 6.48
N GLN A 45 -1.15 -10.89 7.48
CA GLN A 45 -1.53 -10.67 8.88
C GLN A 45 -1.27 -9.22 9.31
N ASN A 46 -2.17 -8.67 10.15
CA ASN A 46 -2.02 -7.34 10.76
C ASN A 46 -1.85 -6.21 9.73
N VAL A 47 -2.60 -6.29 8.63
CA VAL A 47 -2.66 -5.21 7.63
C VAL A 47 -3.77 -4.24 7.99
N PHE A 48 -3.44 -2.94 8.00
CA PHE A 48 -4.42 -1.86 8.15
C PHE A 48 -4.65 -1.18 6.80
N ILE A 49 -5.92 -1.03 6.43
CA ILE A 49 -6.34 -0.28 5.23
C ILE A 49 -7.24 0.89 5.68
N GLY A 50 -6.75 2.10 5.48
CA GLY A 50 -7.44 3.33 5.87
C GLY A 50 -8.68 3.66 5.05
N GLU A 51 -9.45 4.62 5.53
CA GLU A 51 -10.69 5.08 4.89
C GLU A 51 -10.46 5.52 3.44
N ASN A 52 -11.40 5.16 2.56
CA ASN A 52 -11.43 5.53 1.14
C ASN A 52 -10.23 5.06 0.31
N VAL A 53 -9.35 4.22 0.85
CA VAL A 53 -8.21 3.65 0.12
C VAL A 53 -8.72 2.82 -1.07
N LYS A 54 -8.00 2.92 -2.20
CA LYS A 54 -8.30 2.15 -3.40
C LYS A 54 -7.12 1.26 -3.76
N ILE A 55 -7.37 -0.05 -3.80
CA ILE A 55 -6.40 -1.09 -4.15
C ILE A 55 -6.90 -1.79 -5.42
N GLY A 56 -6.02 -1.89 -6.40
CA GLY A 56 -6.29 -2.57 -7.68
C GLY A 56 -6.38 -4.09 -7.54
N ASN A 57 -6.32 -4.79 -8.67
CA ASN A 57 -6.36 -6.25 -8.73
C ASN A 57 -4.97 -6.86 -8.55
N ASN A 58 -4.90 -8.13 -8.13
CA ASN A 58 -3.67 -8.92 -7.99
C ASN A 58 -2.61 -8.27 -7.08
N VAL A 59 -3.03 -7.47 -6.10
CA VAL A 59 -2.12 -6.81 -5.16
C VAL A 59 -1.79 -7.74 -4.02
N LYS A 60 -0.50 -7.83 -3.66
CA LYS A 60 -0.04 -8.57 -2.49
C LYS A 60 0.54 -7.59 -1.48
N ILE A 61 -0.09 -7.50 -0.32
CA ILE A 61 0.37 -6.72 0.82
C ILE A 61 0.78 -7.71 1.90
N GLN A 62 2.04 -7.68 2.28
CA GLN A 62 2.60 -8.60 3.28
C GLN A 62 2.25 -8.14 4.70
N ASN A 63 2.67 -8.91 5.70
CA ASN A 63 2.32 -8.69 7.10
C ASN A 63 2.77 -7.32 7.64
N ASN A 64 2.03 -6.79 8.61
CA ASN A 64 2.36 -5.58 9.37
C ASN A 64 2.47 -4.31 8.52
N VAL A 65 1.69 -4.18 7.46
CA VAL A 65 1.65 -2.99 6.60
C VAL A 65 0.43 -2.14 6.93
N SER A 66 0.64 -0.84 7.12
CA SER A 66 -0.44 0.14 7.24
C SER A 66 -0.54 1.00 5.98
N VAL A 67 -1.67 0.88 5.28
CA VAL A 67 -1.98 1.68 4.10
C VAL A 67 -2.97 2.78 4.50
N TYR A 68 -2.47 3.96 4.82
CA TYR A 68 -3.30 5.07 5.30
C TYR A 68 -4.12 5.75 4.19
N SER A 69 -5.15 6.48 4.60
CA SER A 69 -5.94 7.35 3.70
C SER A 69 -5.04 8.27 2.88
N GLY A 70 -5.36 8.43 1.58
CA GLY A 70 -4.53 9.16 0.61
C GLY A 70 -3.61 8.27 -0.22
N VAL A 71 -3.38 7.01 0.16
CA VAL A 71 -2.60 6.06 -0.65
C VAL A 71 -3.52 5.40 -1.70
N LYS A 72 -3.03 5.33 -2.95
CA LYS A 72 -3.69 4.65 -4.07
C LYS A 72 -2.75 3.59 -4.63
N ILE A 73 -3.17 2.33 -4.65
CA ILE A 73 -2.38 1.20 -5.14
C ILE A 73 -3.03 0.68 -6.43
N LYS A 74 -2.29 0.63 -7.52
CA LYS A 74 -2.74 0.10 -8.80
C LYS A 74 -2.63 -1.43 -8.84
N ASN A 75 -2.89 -2.04 -10.02
CA ASN A 75 -2.85 -3.49 -10.18
C ASN A 75 -1.43 -4.06 -10.07
N ASP A 76 -1.33 -5.35 -9.74
CA ASP A 76 -0.11 -6.16 -9.83
C ASP A 76 1.04 -5.63 -8.94
N VAL A 77 0.72 -4.92 -7.87
CA VAL A 77 1.69 -4.35 -6.93
C VAL A 77 2.04 -5.36 -5.84
N PHE A 78 3.31 -5.44 -5.51
CA PHE A 78 3.80 -6.17 -4.34
C PHE A 78 4.31 -5.19 -3.28
N ILE A 79 3.83 -5.34 -2.04
CA ILE A 79 4.28 -4.58 -0.86
C ILE A 79 4.84 -5.56 0.16
N GLY A 80 6.13 -5.45 0.43
CA GLY A 80 6.87 -6.27 1.37
C GLY A 80 6.41 -6.06 2.83
N PRO A 81 6.79 -6.97 3.73
CA PRO A 81 6.40 -6.88 5.14
C PRO A 81 6.95 -5.61 5.80
N SER A 82 6.17 -5.08 6.73
CA SER A 82 6.52 -3.90 7.54
C SER A 82 6.86 -2.65 6.73
N VAL A 83 6.34 -2.52 5.52
CA VAL A 83 6.41 -1.28 4.75
C VAL A 83 5.53 -0.22 5.41
N VAL A 84 6.07 0.99 5.54
CA VAL A 84 5.39 2.13 6.15
C VAL A 84 5.04 3.17 5.09
N PHE A 85 3.77 3.55 5.02
CA PHE A 85 3.32 4.73 4.28
C PHE A 85 3.06 5.87 5.26
N THR A 86 3.40 7.10 4.89
CA THR A 86 2.91 8.29 5.59
C THR A 86 1.79 8.94 4.78
N ASN A 87 1.00 9.81 5.39
CA ASN A 87 -0.07 10.54 4.69
C ASN A 87 -0.12 12.04 5.03
N ILE A 88 0.67 12.46 6.01
CA ILE A 88 0.84 13.87 6.41
C ILE A 88 2.33 14.19 6.36
N LYS A 89 2.69 15.31 5.72
CA LYS A 89 4.08 15.70 5.52
C LYS A 89 4.73 16.24 6.80
N TYR A 90 3.97 17.01 7.55
CA TYR A 90 4.43 17.64 8.80
C TYR A 90 3.39 17.42 9.91
N PRO A 91 3.34 16.20 10.52
CA PRO A 91 2.34 15.89 11.53
C PRO A 91 2.57 16.70 12.81
N ARG A 92 1.47 17.11 13.46
CA ARG A 92 1.46 17.80 14.74
C ARG A 92 0.28 17.29 15.57
N SER A 93 0.53 16.89 16.81
CA SER A 93 -0.49 16.29 17.69
C SER A 93 -1.66 17.23 18.02
N LEU A 94 -1.38 18.51 18.19
CA LEU A 94 -2.41 19.51 18.57
C LEU A 94 -3.17 20.08 17.37
N VAL A 95 -2.88 19.67 16.15
CA VAL A 95 -3.52 20.18 14.93
C VAL A 95 -4.31 19.07 14.25
N ASN A 96 -5.61 19.31 14.04
CA ASN A 96 -6.42 18.37 13.25
C ASN A 96 -6.08 18.49 11.77
N GLN A 97 -5.34 17.51 11.25
CA GLN A 97 -4.84 17.49 9.88
C GLN A 97 -5.59 16.48 8.98
N LYS A 98 -6.76 15.98 9.37
CA LYS A 98 -7.54 14.98 8.58
C LYS A 98 -7.87 15.45 7.16
N LYS A 99 -7.90 16.75 6.91
CA LYS A 99 -8.13 17.34 5.58
C LYS A 99 -6.82 17.56 4.77
N SER A 100 -5.67 17.29 5.36
CA SER A 100 -4.35 17.57 4.78
C SER A 100 -3.62 16.30 4.29
N PHE A 101 -4.34 15.19 4.08
CA PHE A 101 -3.74 13.96 3.57
C PHE A 101 -3.21 14.17 2.15
N VAL A 102 -1.94 13.83 1.97
CA VAL A 102 -1.25 13.99 0.68
C VAL A 102 -1.29 12.68 -0.10
N ILE A 103 -1.73 12.75 -1.34
CA ILE A 103 -1.93 11.56 -2.18
C ILE A 103 -0.59 10.95 -2.57
N THR A 104 -0.45 9.65 -2.31
CA THR A 104 0.66 8.81 -2.78
C THR A 104 0.12 7.77 -3.76
N VAL A 105 0.79 7.58 -4.88
CA VAL A 105 0.35 6.64 -5.93
C VAL A 105 1.41 5.57 -6.16
N ILE A 106 1.01 4.31 -6.01
CA ILE A 106 1.82 3.16 -6.37
C ILE A 106 1.31 2.61 -7.70
N GLU A 107 2.11 2.76 -8.74
CA GLU A 107 1.72 2.40 -10.11
C GLU A 107 1.81 0.88 -10.37
N ILE A 108 1.22 0.47 -11.50
CA ILE A 108 1.08 -0.93 -11.91
C ILE A 108 2.42 -1.66 -11.87
N GLY A 109 2.43 -2.86 -11.29
CA GLY A 109 3.57 -3.76 -11.27
C GLY A 109 4.75 -3.28 -10.40
N ALA A 110 4.58 -2.22 -9.61
CA ALA A 110 5.64 -1.78 -8.70
C ALA A 110 5.83 -2.77 -7.56
N THR A 111 7.08 -2.91 -7.12
CA THR A 111 7.47 -3.72 -5.97
C THR A 111 8.13 -2.84 -4.91
N ILE A 112 7.68 -2.97 -3.66
CA ILE A 112 8.25 -2.27 -2.51
C ILE A 112 8.85 -3.32 -1.57
N GLY A 113 10.15 -3.26 -1.35
CA GLY A 113 10.89 -4.16 -0.47
C GLY A 113 10.53 -3.97 1.01
N ALA A 114 10.77 -5.01 1.81
CA ALA A 114 10.48 -5.04 3.25
C ALA A 114 11.07 -3.84 4.00
N ASN A 115 10.41 -3.39 5.07
CA ASN A 115 10.87 -2.31 5.95
C ASN A 115 11.15 -0.97 5.24
N SER A 116 10.61 -0.74 4.06
CA SER A 116 10.76 0.53 3.36
C SER A 116 9.76 1.55 3.87
N THR A 117 10.17 2.81 3.92
CA THR A 117 9.31 3.95 4.25
C THR A 117 9.00 4.75 2.98
N ILE A 118 7.72 4.96 2.71
CA ILE A 118 7.24 5.75 1.57
C ILE A 118 6.67 7.07 2.12
N VAL A 119 7.40 8.15 1.92
CA VAL A 119 6.95 9.49 2.34
C VAL A 119 5.80 9.93 1.42
N CYS A 120 4.78 10.56 1.99
CA CYS A 120 3.59 10.95 1.27
C CYS A 120 3.83 12.00 0.16
N GLY A 121 2.93 12.04 -0.80
CA GLY A 121 2.98 13.01 -1.90
C GLY A 121 3.83 12.59 -3.08
N ILE A 122 4.23 11.32 -3.16
CA ILE A 122 5.08 10.82 -4.23
C ILE A 122 4.38 9.78 -5.09
N LYS A 123 4.94 9.56 -6.26
CA LYS A 123 4.53 8.54 -7.20
C LYS A 123 5.64 7.50 -7.36
N ILE A 124 5.33 6.23 -7.10
CA ILE A 124 6.19 5.10 -7.41
C ILE A 124 5.83 4.61 -8.82
N GLY A 125 6.79 4.69 -9.72
CA GLY A 125 6.57 4.44 -11.16
C GLY A 125 6.25 2.99 -11.49
N LYS A 126 5.69 2.78 -12.69
CA LYS A 126 5.30 1.45 -13.19
C LYS A 126 6.51 0.50 -13.23
N HIS A 127 6.31 -0.75 -12.75
CA HIS A 127 7.32 -1.80 -12.78
C HIS A 127 8.66 -1.40 -12.14
N SER A 128 8.64 -0.45 -11.20
CA SER A 128 9.82 -0.08 -10.42
C SER A 128 10.00 -1.00 -9.22
N LEU A 129 11.22 -1.08 -8.73
CA LEU A 129 11.59 -1.85 -7.54
C LEU A 129 12.22 -0.93 -6.50
N ILE A 130 11.64 -0.90 -5.32
CA ILE A 130 12.19 -0.25 -4.13
C ILE A 130 12.93 -1.34 -3.34
N GLY A 131 14.22 -1.17 -3.11
CA GLY A 131 15.00 -2.09 -2.30
C GLY A 131 14.55 -2.06 -0.83
N ALA A 132 14.70 -3.18 -0.13
CA ALA A 132 14.34 -3.28 1.29
C ALA A 132 15.06 -2.23 2.15
N GLY A 133 14.42 -1.77 3.23
CA GLY A 133 14.97 -0.78 4.16
C GLY A 133 15.13 0.63 3.59
N SER A 134 14.54 0.94 2.45
CA SER A 134 14.69 2.24 1.80
C SER A 134 13.76 3.31 2.36
N VAL A 135 14.20 4.58 2.36
CA VAL A 135 13.36 5.74 2.64
C VAL A 135 13.14 6.54 1.36
N VAL A 136 11.95 6.39 0.77
CA VAL A 136 11.62 7.02 -0.53
C VAL A 136 10.98 8.38 -0.28
N THR A 137 11.68 9.44 -0.66
CA THR A 137 11.28 10.83 -0.42
C THR A 137 10.93 11.61 -1.70
N LYS A 138 11.17 11.02 -2.88
CA LYS A 138 10.95 11.63 -4.20
C LYS A 138 10.26 10.65 -5.14
N ASN A 139 9.66 11.18 -6.20
CA ASN A 139 9.05 10.36 -7.25
C ASN A 139 10.07 9.36 -7.85
N VAL A 140 9.61 8.15 -8.07
CA VAL A 140 10.38 7.09 -8.70
C VAL A 140 9.95 6.93 -10.15
N ARG A 141 10.88 6.91 -11.07
CA ARG A 141 10.64 6.71 -12.50
C ARG A 141 10.16 5.28 -12.78
N ASN A 142 9.46 5.09 -13.88
CA ASN A 142 9.07 3.76 -14.33
C ASN A 142 10.30 2.86 -14.51
N LYS A 143 10.14 1.55 -14.24
CA LYS A 143 11.19 0.54 -14.45
C LYS A 143 12.52 0.88 -13.75
N SER A 144 12.49 1.58 -12.63
CA SER A 144 13.71 1.97 -11.90
C SER A 144 13.92 1.08 -10.69
N LEU A 145 15.16 0.71 -10.43
CA LEU A 145 15.63 0.24 -9.13
C LEU A 145 16.10 1.43 -8.32
N VAL A 146 15.51 1.62 -7.12
CA VAL A 146 15.95 2.63 -6.16
C VAL A 146 16.12 1.99 -4.79
N TYR A 147 17.12 2.40 -4.03
CA TYR A 147 17.29 2.01 -2.63
C TYR A 147 18.19 2.96 -1.85
N GLY A 148 18.16 2.83 -0.52
CA GLY A 148 18.95 3.60 0.44
C GLY A 148 18.10 4.57 1.27
N ASN A 149 18.76 5.35 2.14
CA ASN A 149 18.16 6.40 2.96
C ASN A 149 18.98 7.70 2.82
N PRO A 150 18.49 8.72 2.08
CA PRO A 150 17.30 8.64 1.20
C PRO A 150 17.51 7.72 0.01
N ALA A 151 16.42 7.13 -0.49
CA ALA A 151 16.49 6.25 -1.67
C ALA A 151 16.88 7.03 -2.93
N ILE A 152 17.87 6.51 -3.64
CA ILE A 152 18.37 7.09 -4.88
C ILE A 152 18.26 6.09 -6.04
N HIS A 153 18.14 6.61 -7.26
CA HIS A 153 18.13 5.81 -8.47
C HIS A 153 19.46 5.07 -8.64
N LYS A 154 19.39 3.77 -8.95
CA LYS A 154 20.57 2.93 -9.18
C LYS A 154 20.71 2.52 -10.64
N LYS A 155 19.64 2.00 -11.22
CA LYS A 155 19.59 1.59 -12.62
C LYS A 155 18.16 1.46 -13.11
N PHE A 156 17.98 1.40 -14.43
CA PHE A 156 16.73 0.93 -15.01
C PHE A 156 16.69 -0.59 -15.04
N LEU A 157 15.51 -1.15 -14.78
CA LEU A 157 15.25 -2.58 -14.89
C LEU A 157 14.98 -2.88 -16.37
N ILE A 158 15.91 -3.58 -16.98
CA ILE A 158 15.73 -4.19 -18.29
C ILE A 158 14.90 -5.45 -18.07
N LYS A 159 13.96 -5.72 -18.95
CA LYS A 159 13.25 -7.00 -18.96
C LYS A 159 14.21 -8.14 -19.19
#